data_0254a95dd0bdd4838c951e7fc77cb189
#
_entry.id   0254a95dd0bdd4838c951e7fc77cb189
#
_cell.length_a   1.000
_cell.length_b   1.000
_cell.length_c   1.000
_cell.angle_alpha   90.00
_cell.angle_beta   90.00
_cell.angle_gamma   90.00
#
_symmetry.space_group_name_H-M   'P 1'
#
loop_
_entity.id
_entity.type
_entity.pdbx_description
1 polymer ?
#
loop_
_entity_poly.entity_id
_entity_poly.type
_entity_poly.pdbx_seq_one_letter_code
_entity_poly.pdbx_strand_id
1 'polypeptide(L)' 'MKISELIKLLGIRKKHFGNIDVVDDLGYITNDIIYNEEDNSLMIVTDTFRKVRRNGKD' A
#
# COMPACT_ATOMS: atom_id res chain seq x y z
N MET A 1 -8.16 10.35 3.48
CA MET A 1 -6.74 10.68 3.72
C MET A 1 -6.17 11.39 2.51
N LYS A 2 -5.56 12.55 2.73
CA LYS A 2 -4.92 13.29 1.64
C LYS A 2 -3.55 12.73 1.34
N ILE A 3 -3.05 13.02 0.14
CA ILE A 3 -1.73 12.53 -0.28
C ILE A 3 -0.64 12.94 0.71
N SER A 4 -0.65 14.19 1.16
CA SER A 4 0.35 14.67 2.10
C SER A 4 0.33 13.91 3.42
N GLU A 5 -0.85 13.53 3.88
CA GLU A 5 -0.99 12.73 5.10
C GLU A 5 -0.42 11.32 4.89
N LEU A 6 -0.68 10.75 3.72
CA LEU A 6 -0.19 9.42 3.40
C LEU A 6 1.33 9.41 3.31
N ILE A 7 1.92 10.42 2.67
CA ILE A 7 3.39 10.53 2.58
C ILE A 7 4.01 10.60 3.98
N LYS A 8 3.42 11.41 4.84
CA LYS A 8 3.91 11.58 6.21
C LYS A 8 3.80 10.26 6.99
N LEU A 9 2.66 9.61 6.89
CA LEU A 9 2.42 8.37 7.60
C LEU A 9 3.36 7.26 7.13
N LEU A 10 3.53 7.13 5.82
CA LEU A 10 4.44 6.14 5.26
C LEU A 10 5.88 6.41 5.68
N GLY A 11 6.28 7.69 5.75
CA GLY A 11 7.61 8.06 6.21
C GLY A 11 7.86 7.62 7.65
N ILE A 12 6.87 7.82 8.52
CA ILE A 12 6.96 7.40 9.91
C ILE A 12 7.09 5.88 10.01
N ARG A 13 6.27 5.16 9.26
CA ARG A 13 6.29 3.69 9.28
C ARG A 13 7.60 3.15 8.73
N LYS A 14 8.11 3.77 7.67
CA LYS A 14 9.38 3.36 7.08
C LYS A 14 10.52 3.52 8.09
N LYS A 15 10.49 4.57 8.88
CA LYS A 15 11.51 4.82 9.90
C LYS A 15 11.47 3.76 10.98
N HIS A 16 10.28 3.29 11.36
CA HIS A 16 10.15 2.29 12.41
C HIS A 16 10.35 0.86 11.92
N PHE A 17 9.90 0.55 10.73
CA PHE A 17 9.84 -0.84 10.27
C PHE A 17 10.71 -1.11 9.06
N GLY A 18 11.35 -0.10 8.48
CA GLY A 18 12.15 -0.27 7.28
C GLY A 18 11.31 -0.15 6.01
N ASN A 19 11.96 -0.38 4.89
CA ASN A 19 11.32 -0.24 3.58
C ASN A 19 10.63 -1.54 3.19
N ILE A 20 9.54 -1.82 3.86
CA ILE A 20 8.77 -3.05 3.66
C ILE A 20 7.65 -2.85 2.66
N ASP A 21 7.00 -3.94 2.26
CA ASP A 21 5.92 -3.87 1.29
C ASP A 21 4.68 -3.20 1.84
N VAL A 22 3.98 -2.48 0.96
CA VAL A 22 2.67 -1.94 1.24
C VAL A 22 1.66 -2.89 0.61
N VAL A 23 0.72 -3.34 1.41
CA VAL A 23 -0.30 -4.29 0.97
C VAL A 23 -1.69 -3.73 1.27
N ASP A 24 -2.71 -4.38 0.70
CA ASP A 24 -4.09 -4.04 1.07
C ASP A 24 -4.48 -4.81 2.34
N ASP A 25 -5.74 -4.69 2.75
CA ASP A 25 -6.21 -5.33 3.97
C ASP A 25 -6.29 -6.85 3.86
N LEU A 26 -6.16 -7.40 2.66
CA LEU A 26 -6.14 -8.85 2.43
C LEU A 26 -4.71 -9.37 2.26
N GLY A 27 -3.72 -8.49 2.26
CA GLY A 27 -2.32 -8.87 2.16
C GLY A 27 -1.76 -8.90 0.75
N TYR A 28 -2.51 -8.44 -0.25
CA TYR A 28 -2.02 -8.38 -1.63
C TYR A 28 -1.09 -7.19 -1.81
N ILE A 29 0.01 -7.41 -2.51
CA ILE A 29 1.06 -6.41 -2.69
C ILE A 29 0.58 -5.28 -3.59
N THR A 30 0.85 -4.05 -3.17
CA THR A 30 0.54 -2.86 -3.97
C THR A 30 1.41 -2.83 -5.20
N ASN A 31 0.79 -2.64 -6.34
CA ASN A 31 1.43 -2.67 -7.64
C ASN A 31 1.52 -1.30 -8.30
N ASP A 32 0.52 -0.46 -8.07
CA ASP A 32 0.44 0.84 -8.71
C ASP A 32 -0.51 1.75 -7.95
N ILE A 33 -0.48 3.02 -8.30
CA ILE A 33 -1.43 4.01 -7.78
C ILE A 33 -1.98 4.75 -8.99
N ILE A 34 -3.28 4.66 -9.18
CA ILE A 34 -3.94 5.20 -10.38
C ILE A 34 -4.83 6.37 -10.02
N TYR A 35 -4.78 7.42 -10.83
CA TYR A 35 -5.66 8.55 -10.67
C TYR A 35 -7.05 8.24 -11.25
N ASN A 36 -8.06 8.48 -10.45
CA ASN A 36 -9.45 8.34 -10.86
C ASN A 36 -10.04 9.75 -11.02
N GLU A 37 -10.24 10.17 -12.26
CA GLU A 37 -10.70 11.54 -12.51
C GLU A 37 -12.17 11.74 -12.16
N GLU A 38 -12.97 10.69 -12.13
CA GLU A 38 -14.39 10.81 -11.74
C GLU A 38 -14.53 11.27 -10.29
N ASP A 39 -13.69 10.73 -9.42
CA ASP A 39 -13.73 11.05 -8.00
C ASP A 39 -12.66 12.04 -7.58
N ASN A 40 -11.79 12.39 -8.50
CA ASN A 40 -10.62 13.21 -8.19
C ASN A 40 -9.84 12.60 -7.02
N SER A 41 -9.48 11.35 -7.16
CA SER A 41 -8.82 10.59 -6.11
C SER A 41 -7.74 9.67 -6.66
N LEU A 42 -6.93 9.11 -5.78
CA LEU A 42 -5.96 8.08 -6.14
C LEU A 42 -6.46 6.74 -5.62
N MET A 43 -6.31 5.73 -6.46
CA MET A 43 -6.69 4.37 -6.10
C MET A 43 -5.45 3.51 -6.03
N ILE A 44 -5.30 2.79 -4.94
CA ILE A 44 -4.21 1.82 -4.79
C ILE A 44 -4.61 0.54 -5.51
N VAL A 45 -3.74 0.09 -6.41
CA VAL A 45 -3.97 -1.13 -7.18
C VAL A 45 -3.08 -2.22 -6.62
N THR A 46 -3.67 -3.35 -6.28
CA THR A 46 -2.93 -4.48 -5.75
C THR A 46 -2.92 -5.62 -6.75
N ASP A 47 -1.90 -6.47 -6.62
CA ASP A 47 -1.71 -7.63 -7.48
C ASP A 47 -2.40 -8.83 -6.84
N THR A 48 -3.50 -9.29 -7.44
CA THR A 48 -4.28 -10.38 -6.87
C THR A 48 -3.55 -11.72 -6.86
N PHE A 49 -2.40 -11.80 -7.52
CA PHE A 49 -1.60 -13.02 -7.54
C PHE A 49 -0.39 -12.95 -6.63
N ARG A 50 -0.15 -11.82 -5.97
CA ARG A 50 1.03 -11.62 -5.13
C ARG A 50 0.63 -11.15 -3.74
N LYS A 51 0.70 -12.08 -2.82
CA LYS A 51 0.31 -11.84 -1.44
C LYS A 51 1.52 -12.03 -0.55
N VAL A 52 1.66 -11.18 0.46
CA VAL A 52 2.74 -11.33 1.41
C VAL A 52 2.49 -12.55 2.28
N ARG A 53 3.50 -13.39 2.43
CA ARG A 53 3.42 -14.56 3.31
C ARG A 53 3.57 -14.14 4.75
N ARG A 54 2.81 -14.78 5.60
CA ARG A 54 2.89 -14.51 7.02
C ARG A 54 3.72 -15.56 7.72
N ASN A 55 4.87 -15.17 8.21
CA ASN A 55 5.65 -16.02 9.11
C ASN A 55 5.81 -17.44 8.64
N GLY A 56 5.92 -17.64 7.37
CA GLY A 56 6.09 -18.95 6.81
C GLY A 56 4.88 -19.86 6.94
N LYS A 57 3.77 -19.30 7.29
CA LYS A 57 2.52 -20.04 7.36
C LYS A 57 1.73 -19.83 6.12
N ASP A 58 1.29 -20.78 5.50
CA ASP A 58 0.54 -20.58 4.26
C ASP A 58 -0.52 -21.55 4.04
#